data_18431fd73b6e19a6cc48d3d94d624aa1
#
_entry.id   18431fd73b6e19a6cc48d3d94d624aa1
#
_cell.length_a   1.000
_cell.length_b   1.000
_cell.length_c   1.000
_cell.angle_alpha   90.00
_cell.angle_beta   90.00
_cell.angle_gamma   90.00
#
_symmetry.space_group_name_H-M   'P 1'
#
loop_
_entity.id
_entity.type
_entity.pdbx_description
1 polymer ?
#
loop_
_entity_poly.entity_id
_entity_poly.type
_entity_poly.pdbx_seq_one_letter_code
_entity_poly.pdbx_strand_id
1 'polypeptide(L)'
;MKRAPAKRRPRKAKPNTRGLTPKECRLEDLPQDLSDRIEKEGGIILGGYNDPLGKNPVVAAILPIDAVAPTPYQRDLSQMHHRRLADVLDRTGMFLDPIIAVTAPEKGFWTPNGMHRLMAMRRLGARAITALVVPKREIAWQILALNTEKAHNLRDKSLEVIRIYRGLMDEDASRKESQFDYYLEEASFATMGLCYEKNPRFSGAVYNSFVRRLTGFSDESMNQSMKVHEKHAGMLLDLDERVAGVVQKLKAKGFVSPYLKSFVVARCNPLRFMKEPPELEDLLKTIRGKVERFNVDKIRQEDIVPSGGAAADDD
;
A
#
# COMPACT_ATOMS: atom_id res chain seq x y z
N MET A 1 -28.96 13.40 12.30
CA MET A 1 -28.22 13.21 11.04
C MET A 1 -27.19 14.32 10.90
N LYS A 2 -25.92 14.08 11.24
CA LYS A 2 -24.82 15.03 10.95
C LYS A 2 -24.29 14.69 9.55
N ARG A 3 -24.46 15.64 8.60
CA ARG A 3 -23.88 15.53 7.25
C ARG A 3 -22.37 15.38 7.35
N ALA A 4 -21.80 14.40 6.67
CA ALA A 4 -20.38 14.27 6.52
C ALA A 4 -19.78 15.60 6.00
N PRO A 5 -18.62 16.05 6.51
CA PRO A 5 -18.01 17.29 6.06
C PRO A 5 -17.69 17.17 4.57
N ALA A 6 -18.19 18.11 3.78
CA ALA A 6 -17.93 18.19 2.37
C ALA A 6 -16.41 18.27 2.15
N LYS A 7 -15.85 17.35 1.34
CA LYS A 7 -14.44 17.40 0.91
C LYS A 7 -14.17 18.79 0.34
N ARG A 8 -13.37 19.59 1.04
CA ARG A 8 -12.93 20.89 0.53
C ARG A 8 -12.19 20.66 -0.77
N ARG A 9 -12.72 21.20 -1.89
CA ARG A 9 -11.99 21.24 -3.15
C ARG A 9 -10.64 21.92 -2.90
N PRO A 10 -9.51 21.35 -3.36
CA PRO A 10 -8.23 22.00 -3.20
C PRO A 10 -8.31 23.40 -3.84
N ARG A 11 -7.96 24.44 -3.09
CA ARG A 11 -7.85 25.78 -3.62
C ARG A 11 -6.80 25.76 -4.74
N LYS A 12 -7.14 26.22 -5.92
CA LYS A 12 -6.15 26.45 -6.99
C LYS A 12 -5.08 27.36 -6.41
N ALA A 13 -3.85 26.87 -6.30
CA ALA A 13 -2.72 27.68 -5.84
C ALA A 13 -2.50 28.81 -6.85
N LYS A 14 -2.19 30.03 -6.32
CA LYS A 14 -1.71 31.10 -7.17
C LYS A 14 -0.35 30.70 -7.74
N PRO A 15 -0.08 30.87 -9.04
CA PRO A 15 1.20 30.48 -9.63
C PRO A 15 2.35 31.26 -8.93
N ASN A 16 3.47 30.57 -8.72
CA ASN A 16 4.72 31.12 -8.18
C ASN A 16 4.65 31.78 -6.77
N THR A 17 3.72 31.36 -5.92
CA THR A 17 3.57 31.91 -4.56
C THR A 17 3.86 30.90 -3.43
N ARG A 18 4.25 29.67 -3.79
CA ARG A 18 4.49 28.60 -2.80
C ARG A 18 5.91 28.08 -2.92
N GLY A 19 6.51 27.81 -1.78
CA GLY A 19 7.86 27.23 -1.69
C GLY A 19 8.96 28.27 -1.63
N LEU A 20 10.19 27.80 -1.75
CA LEU A 20 11.41 28.59 -1.67
C LEU A 20 11.91 29.00 -3.07
N THR A 21 12.54 30.17 -3.14
CA THR A 21 13.33 30.56 -4.32
C THR A 21 14.64 29.79 -4.35
N PRO A 22 15.35 29.69 -5.50
CA PRO A 22 16.65 29.02 -5.58
C PRO A 22 17.67 29.51 -4.57
N LYS A 23 17.66 30.80 -4.20
CA LYS A 23 18.57 31.38 -3.20
C LYS A 23 18.25 30.88 -1.81
N GLU A 24 16.97 30.77 -1.46
CA GLU A 24 16.50 30.29 -0.16
C GLU A 24 16.66 28.77 0.02
N CYS A 25 16.81 28.03 -1.09
CA CYS A 25 17.14 26.60 -1.04
C CYS A 25 18.59 26.34 -0.62
N ARG A 26 19.45 27.37 -0.57
CA ARG A 26 20.84 27.19 -0.12
C ARG A 26 20.84 26.80 1.36
N LEU A 27 21.46 25.69 1.67
CA LEU A 27 21.70 25.24 3.04
C LEU A 27 23.05 25.78 3.49
N GLU A 28 23.08 26.57 4.57
CA GLU A 28 24.30 27.14 5.10
C GLU A 28 25.06 26.10 5.92
N ASP A 29 24.35 25.40 6.79
CA ASP A 29 24.91 24.34 7.63
C ASP A 29 24.15 23.04 7.44
N LEU A 30 24.90 21.93 7.34
CA LEU A 30 24.34 20.60 7.26
C LEU A 30 23.85 20.15 8.64
N PRO A 31 22.74 19.39 8.74
CA PRO A 31 22.32 18.77 9.99
C PRO A 31 23.42 17.87 10.54
N GLN A 32 23.97 18.22 11.69
CA GLN A 32 25.15 17.56 12.28
C GLN A 32 24.90 16.07 12.52
N ASP A 33 23.76 15.72 13.14
CA ASP A 33 23.40 14.33 13.43
C ASP A 33 23.36 13.46 12.15
N LEU A 34 22.92 14.04 11.02
CA LEU A 34 22.85 13.35 9.75
C LEU A 34 24.26 13.23 9.12
N SER A 35 25.06 14.27 9.23
CA SER A 35 26.45 14.28 8.73
C SER A 35 27.29 13.24 9.47
N ASP A 36 27.22 13.24 10.80
CA ASP A 36 27.91 12.25 11.64
C ASP A 36 27.47 10.81 11.32
N ARG A 37 26.17 10.63 11.05
CA ARG A 37 25.65 9.31 10.67
C ARG A 37 26.19 8.86 9.32
N ILE A 38 26.23 9.73 8.31
CA ILE A 38 26.74 9.42 6.98
C ILE A 38 28.23 9.04 7.07
N GLU A 39 29.02 9.82 7.78
CA GLU A 39 30.46 9.59 7.94
C GLU A 39 30.74 8.32 8.75
N LYS A 40 30.01 8.07 9.83
CA LYS A 40 30.13 6.87 10.66
C LYS A 40 29.86 5.59 9.87
N GLU A 41 28.93 5.62 8.93
CA GLU A 41 28.61 4.48 8.06
C GLU A 41 29.57 4.39 6.85
N GLY A 42 30.59 5.25 6.77
CA GLY A 42 31.62 5.25 5.71
C GLY A 42 31.17 5.96 4.43
N GLY A 43 30.13 6.78 4.49
CA GLY A 43 29.66 7.58 3.36
C GLY A 43 30.44 8.89 3.20
N ILE A 44 30.26 9.55 2.05
CA ILE A 44 30.85 10.85 1.72
C ILE A 44 29.72 11.81 1.40
N ILE A 45 29.77 13.01 2.01
CA ILE A 45 28.80 14.08 1.76
C ILE A 45 29.27 14.89 0.54
N LEU A 46 28.38 15.09 -0.42
CA LEU A 46 28.61 15.90 -1.60
C LEU A 46 28.13 17.34 -1.42
N GLY A 47 27.15 17.56 -0.56
CA GLY A 47 26.54 18.84 -0.25
C GLY A 47 25.12 18.71 0.24
N GLY A 48 24.45 19.83 0.46
CA GLY A 48 23.06 19.82 0.91
C GLY A 48 22.27 21.04 0.42
N TYR A 49 20.96 20.93 0.50
CA TYR A 49 20.01 22.00 0.16
C TYR A 49 18.73 21.87 0.98
N ASN A 50 17.99 22.96 1.08
CA ASN A 50 16.62 22.92 1.58
C ASN A 50 15.67 22.58 0.43
N ASP A 51 14.80 21.58 0.62
CA ASP A 51 13.81 21.25 -0.41
C ASP A 51 12.92 22.49 -0.73
N PRO A 52 12.64 22.75 -1.99
CA PRO A 52 11.98 23.98 -2.39
C PRO A 52 10.51 24.09 -1.95
N LEU A 53 9.87 23.01 -1.50
CA LEU A 53 8.47 22.99 -1.11
C LEU A 53 8.28 23.17 0.41
N GLY A 54 8.97 22.37 1.22
CA GLY A 54 8.77 22.25 2.66
C GLY A 54 9.90 22.80 3.49
N LYS A 55 10.98 23.30 2.88
CA LYS A 55 12.18 23.80 3.58
C LYS A 55 12.83 22.73 4.48
N ASN A 56 12.75 21.45 4.08
CA ASN A 56 13.42 20.39 4.80
C ASN A 56 14.85 20.22 4.25
N PRO A 57 15.86 20.04 5.12
CA PRO A 57 17.21 19.79 4.64
C PRO A 57 17.29 18.44 3.93
N VAL A 58 18.00 18.40 2.81
CA VAL A 58 18.31 17.19 2.02
C VAL A 58 19.82 17.18 1.81
N VAL A 59 20.45 16.06 2.12
CA VAL A 59 21.91 15.87 1.96
C VAL A 59 22.18 14.92 0.80
N ALA A 60 22.90 15.41 -0.20
CA ALA A 60 23.41 14.57 -1.27
C ALA A 60 24.68 13.85 -0.79
N ALA A 61 24.69 12.53 -0.87
CA ALA A 61 25.80 11.70 -0.37
C ALA A 61 26.09 10.51 -1.29
N ILE A 62 27.30 9.99 -1.20
CA ILE A 62 27.65 8.66 -1.71
C ILE A 62 27.75 7.73 -0.51
N LEU A 63 26.92 6.70 -0.50
CA LEU A 63 26.84 5.74 0.60
C LEU A 63 27.45 4.39 0.19
N PRO A 64 28.13 3.68 1.11
CA PRO A 64 28.48 2.28 0.87
C PRO A 64 27.20 1.49 0.59
N ILE A 65 27.22 0.64 -0.43
CA ILE A 65 26.02 -0.07 -0.87
C ILE A 65 25.48 -1.02 0.20
N ASP A 66 26.36 -1.54 1.06
CA ASP A 66 25.99 -2.43 2.16
C ASP A 66 25.38 -1.70 3.35
N ALA A 67 25.60 -0.37 3.45
CA ALA A 67 24.97 0.48 4.47
C ALA A 67 23.52 0.85 4.13
N VAL A 68 23.04 0.52 2.94
CA VAL A 68 21.67 0.85 2.50
C VAL A 68 20.84 -0.41 2.37
N ALA A 69 19.68 -0.44 2.98
CA ALA A 69 18.71 -1.54 2.85
C ALA A 69 17.36 -1.04 2.31
N PRO A 70 16.55 -1.89 1.68
CA PRO A 70 15.15 -1.59 1.44
C PRO A 70 14.43 -1.31 2.76
N THR A 71 13.37 -0.49 2.74
CA THR A 71 12.50 -0.38 3.92
C THR A 71 11.82 -1.74 4.17
N PRO A 72 11.63 -2.14 5.44
CA PRO A 72 10.98 -3.43 5.79
C PRO A 72 9.56 -3.57 5.23
N TYR A 73 8.97 -2.47 4.81
CA TYR A 73 7.56 -2.34 4.42
C TYR A 73 7.35 -2.33 2.89
N GLN A 74 8.45 -2.38 2.11
CA GLN A 74 8.37 -2.44 0.65
C GLN A 74 7.98 -3.83 0.17
N ARG A 75 7.42 -3.86 -1.05
CA ARG A 75 7.04 -5.09 -1.76
C ARG A 75 8.22 -6.00 -2.03
N ASP A 76 7.86 -7.27 -2.26
CA ASP A 76 8.78 -8.20 -2.89
C ASP A 76 9.17 -7.72 -4.28
N LEU A 77 10.47 -7.80 -4.58
CA LEU A 77 11.04 -7.33 -5.84
C LEU A 77 10.57 -8.20 -7.01
N SER A 78 10.07 -7.54 -8.05
CA SER A 78 10.00 -8.18 -9.36
C SER A 78 11.42 -8.45 -9.88
N GLN A 79 11.80 -9.73 -9.91
CA GLN A 79 13.13 -10.16 -10.41
C GLN A 79 13.42 -9.67 -11.83
N MET A 80 12.40 -9.52 -12.66
CA MET A 80 12.53 -9.07 -14.04
C MET A 80 12.90 -7.59 -14.16
N HIS A 81 12.31 -6.73 -13.32
CA HIS A 81 12.55 -5.28 -13.40
C HIS A 81 13.99 -4.88 -13.01
N HIS A 82 14.53 -5.43 -11.92
CA HIS A 82 15.90 -5.05 -11.52
C HIS A 82 16.97 -5.64 -12.43
N ARG A 83 16.72 -6.80 -13.09
CA ARG A 83 17.61 -7.34 -14.12
C ARG A 83 17.73 -6.40 -15.30
N ARG A 84 16.58 -6.00 -15.88
CA ARG A 84 16.52 -5.05 -16.99
C ARG A 84 17.18 -3.72 -16.65
N LEU A 85 16.98 -3.22 -15.43
CA LEU A 85 17.61 -1.99 -14.97
C LEU A 85 19.11 -2.15 -14.83
N ALA A 86 19.60 -3.27 -14.32
CA ALA A 86 21.04 -3.56 -14.27
C ALA A 86 21.67 -3.56 -15.68
N ASP A 87 21.01 -4.21 -16.66
CA ASP A 87 21.49 -4.23 -18.05
C ASP A 87 21.58 -2.82 -18.66
N VAL A 88 20.60 -1.94 -18.33
CA VAL A 88 20.62 -0.54 -18.79
C VAL A 88 21.75 0.24 -18.12
N LEU A 89 21.93 0.09 -16.81
CA LEU A 89 23.00 0.77 -16.07
C LEU A 89 24.39 0.33 -16.53
N ASP A 90 24.56 -0.96 -16.80
CA ASP A 90 25.82 -1.51 -17.33
C ASP A 90 26.16 -0.92 -18.71
N ARG A 91 25.18 -0.85 -19.59
CA ARG A 91 25.33 -0.24 -20.95
C ARG A 91 25.62 1.24 -20.90
N THR A 92 24.98 1.98 -19.99
CA THR A 92 25.20 3.42 -19.86
C THR A 92 26.49 3.77 -19.15
N GLY A 93 27.01 2.86 -18.32
CA GLY A 93 28.20 3.07 -17.49
C GLY A 93 28.04 4.17 -16.44
N MET A 94 26.81 4.66 -16.20
CA MET A 94 26.54 5.81 -15.33
C MET A 94 25.30 5.56 -14.46
N PHE A 95 25.40 5.95 -13.17
CA PHE A 95 24.29 5.97 -12.23
C PHE A 95 23.84 7.44 -12.00
N LEU A 96 22.81 7.88 -12.74
CA LEU A 96 22.39 9.28 -12.80
C LEU A 96 21.18 9.61 -11.92
N ASP A 97 20.46 8.60 -11.45
CA ASP A 97 19.21 8.79 -10.72
C ASP A 97 19.39 8.36 -9.24
N PRO A 98 19.76 9.28 -8.34
CA PRO A 98 20.01 8.96 -6.93
C PRO A 98 18.81 8.30 -6.25
N ILE A 99 19.08 7.42 -5.30
CA ILE A 99 18.02 6.90 -4.44
C ILE A 99 17.64 7.91 -3.36
N ILE A 100 16.42 7.82 -2.84
CA ILE A 100 16.07 8.51 -1.61
C ILE A 100 16.42 7.62 -0.43
N ALA A 101 17.10 8.17 0.57
CA ALA A 101 17.48 7.43 1.77
C ALA A 101 17.04 8.18 3.04
N VAL A 102 16.71 7.42 4.08
CA VAL A 102 16.44 7.91 5.43
C VAL A 102 17.26 7.10 6.43
N THR A 103 17.52 7.63 7.62
CA THR A 103 18.25 6.89 8.66
C THR A 103 17.45 5.68 9.14
N ALA A 104 18.09 4.51 9.20
CA ALA A 104 17.50 3.32 9.82
C ALA A 104 17.59 3.41 11.36
N PRO A 105 16.76 2.66 12.12
CA PRO A 105 16.69 2.77 13.58
C PRO A 105 18.04 2.55 14.28
N GLU A 106 18.72 1.47 13.94
CA GLU A 106 19.98 1.09 14.62
C GLU A 106 21.19 1.62 13.87
N LYS A 107 21.39 1.18 12.63
CA LYS A 107 22.52 1.56 11.78
C LYS A 107 22.13 1.59 10.31
N GLY A 108 22.94 2.27 9.49
CA GLY A 108 22.73 2.35 8.05
C GLY A 108 21.54 3.20 7.65
N PHE A 109 21.04 2.95 6.46
CA PHE A 109 19.99 3.73 5.81
C PHE A 109 18.93 2.82 5.19
N TRP A 110 17.69 3.28 5.18
CA TRP A 110 16.63 2.67 4.40
C TRP A 110 16.34 3.47 3.14
N THR A 111 16.07 2.78 2.02
CA THR A 111 15.60 3.44 0.81
C THR A 111 14.10 3.20 0.60
N PRO A 112 13.24 4.19 0.86
CA PRO A 112 11.80 4.10 0.58
C PRO A 112 11.50 4.25 -0.93
N ASN A 113 12.42 4.87 -1.69
CA ASN A 113 12.32 5.00 -3.14
C ASN A 113 13.69 4.78 -3.78
N GLY A 114 13.85 3.65 -4.44
CA GLY A 114 15.09 3.28 -5.10
C GLY A 114 15.48 1.81 -4.95
N MET A 115 14.60 0.97 -4.38
CA MET A 115 14.91 -0.44 -4.14
C MET A 115 15.37 -1.18 -5.41
N HIS A 116 14.70 -0.98 -6.55
CA HIS A 116 15.09 -1.58 -7.82
C HIS A 116 16.48 -1.11 -8.28
N ARG A 117 16.79 0.19 -8.07
CA ARG A 117 18.10 0.79 -8.35
C ARG A 117 19.20 0.22 -7.44
N LEU A 118 18.91 0.12 -6.14
CA LEU A 118 19.81 -0.49 -5.16
C LEU A 118 20.14 -1.94 -5.55
N MET A 119 19.13 -2.74 -5.89
CA MET A 119 19.34 -4.15 -6.25
C MET A 119 20.03 -4.31 -7.60
N ALA A 120 19.75 -3.42 -8.56
CA ALA A 120 20.49 -3.39 -9.83
C ALA A 120 21.98 -3.08 -9.61
N MET A 121 22.30 -2.07 -8.79
CA MET A 121 23.69 -1.72 -8.44
C MET A 121 24.39 -2.84 -7.68
N ARG A 122 23.72 -3.51 -6.73
CA ARG A 122 24.25 -4.70 -6.05
C ARG A 122 24.56 -5.85 -7.02
N ARG A 123 23.64 -6.08 -7.98
CA ARG A 123 23.83 -7.09 -9.02
C ARG A 123 25.05 -6.80 -9.91
N LEU A 124 25.32 -5.54 -10.18
CA LEU A 124 26.52 -5.10 -10.93
C LEU A 124 27.80 -5.12 -10.08
N GLY A 125 27.75 -5.49 -8.80
CA GLY A 125 28.91 -5.50 -7.93
C GLY A 125 29.39 -4.09 -7.52
N ALA A 126 28.51 -3.08 -7.60
CA ALA A 126 28.86 -1.73 -7.19
C ALA A 126 29.16 -1.67 -5.68
N ARG A 127 30.18 -0.87 -5.30
CA ARG A 127 30.60 -0.69 -3.90
C ARG A 127 29.91 0.49 -3.20
N ALA A 128 29.34 1.40 -3.99
CA ALA A 128 28.70 2.61 -3.47
C ALA A 128 27.48 2.98 -4.31
N ILE A 129 26.61 3.82 -3.75
CA ILE A 129 25.42 4.33 -4.41
C ILE A 129 25.19 5.79 -4.03
N THR A 130 24.78 6.62 -5.01
CA THR A 130 24.42 8.01 -4.77
C THR A 130 23.02 8.09 -4.18
N ALA A 131 22.86 8.88 -3.12
CA ALA A 131 21.61 9.04 -2.40
C ALA A 131 21.31 10.51 -2.08
N LEU A 132 20.02 10.84 -2.03
CA LEU A 132 19.50 12.03 -1.37
C LEU A 132 19.00 11.59 0.01
N VAL A 133 19.75 11.97 1.04
CA VAL A 133 19.46 11.56 2.43
C VAL A 133 18.62 12.60 3.12
N VAL A 134 17.49 12.17 3.69
CA VAL A 134 16.53 13.02 4.40
C VAL A 134 16.54 12.66 5.88
N PRO A 135 16.65 13.66 6.81
CA PRO A 135 16.78 13.39 8.25
C PRO A 135 15.49 12.81 8.88
N LYS A 136 14.32 13.13 8.32
CA LYS A 136 13.03 12.72 8.87
C LYS A 136 12.65 11.32 8.38
N ARG A 137 12.65 10.35 9.29
CA ARG A 137 12.26 8.96 8.99
C ARG A 137 10.80 8.83 8.54
N GLU A 138 9.92 9.68 9.06
CA GLU A 138 8.49 9.72 8.70
C GLU A 138 8.27 9.98 7.21
N ILE A 139 9.23 10.61 6.54
CA ILE A 139 9.19 10.81 5.08
C ILE A 139 9.25 9.48 4.33
N ALA A 140 9.84 8.42 4.91
CA ALA A 140 9.82 7.10 4.30
C ALA A 140 8.38 6.61 4.04
N TRP A 141 7.49 6.82 4.98
CA TRP A 141 6.08 6.47 4.87
C TRP A 141 5.36 7.30 3.81
N GLN A 142 5.65 8.61 3.78
CA GLN A 142 5.09 9.53 2.77
C GLN A 142 5.53 9.16 1.37
N ILE A 143 6.79 8.80 1.18
CA ILE A 143 7.33 8.40 -0.13
C ILE A 143 6.72 7.07 -0.57
N LEU A 144 6.52 6.11 0.34
CA LEU A 144 5.82 4.86 0.02
C LEU A 144 4.39 5.13 -0.42
N ALA A 145 3.68 6.04 0.25
CA ALA A 145 2.35 6.47 -0.16
C ALA A 145 2.32 7.25 -1.49
N LEU A 146 3.40 7.97 -1.83
CA LEU A 146 3.52 8.70 -3.10
C LEU A 146 3.96 7.82 -4.29
N ASN A 147 4.48 6.61 -4.05
CA ASN A 147 4.86 5.67 -5.12
C ASN A 147 3.64 5.05 -5.85
N THR A 148 2.51 5.76 -5.82
CA THR A 148 1.24 5.36 -6.46
C THR A 148 1.23 5.47 -7.98
N GLU A 149 2.34 5.85 -8.64
CA GLU A 149 2.41 6.06 -10.09
C GLU A 149 2.27 4.79 -10.95
N LYS A 150 2.34 3.60 -10.37
CA LYS A 150 1.99 2.35 -11.06
C LYS A 150 0.63 1.89 -10.58
N ALA A 151 -0.29 1.67 -11.51
CA ALA A 151 -1.57 1.03 -11.23
C ALA A 151 -1.31 -0.31 -10.51
N HIS A 152 -1.45 -0.27 -9.18
CA HIS A 152 -1.27 -1.45 -8.35
C HIS A 152 -2.57 -2.24 -8.41
N ASN A 153 -2.50 -3.54 -8.60
CA ASN A 153 -3.66 -4.37 -8.35
C ASN A 153 -4.03 -4.31 -6.84
N LEU A 154 -5.27 -4.62 -6.54
CA LEU A 154 -5.80 -4.54 -5.17
C LEU A 154 -4.94 -5.33 -4.15
N ARG A 155 -4.44 -6.50 -4.55
CA ARG A 155 -3.62 -7.37 -3.72
C ARG A 155 -2.33 -6.68 -3.28
N ASP A 156 -1.57 -6.19 -4.26
CA ASP A 156 -0.26 -5.56 -4.00
C ASP A 156 -0.41 -4.33 -3.12
N LYS A 157 -1.44 -3.52 -3.40
CA LYS A 157 -1.75 -2.34 -2.60
C LYS A 157 -2.10 -2.70 -1.16
N SER A 158 -2.96 -3.67 -0.98
CA SER A 158 -3.39 -4.12 0.35
C SER A 158 -2.23 -4.72 1.16
N LEU A 159 -1.34 -5.49 0.51
CA LEU A 159 -0.14 -6.04 1.16
C LEU A 159 0.86 -4.96 1.55
N GLU A 160 1.00 -3.91 0.74
CA GLU A 160 1.83 -2.76 1.08
C GLU A 160 1.26 -2.02 2.29
N VAL A 161 -0.04 -1.72 2.27
CA VAL A 161 -0.70 -0.98 3.34
C VAL A 161 -0.64 -1.73 4.67
N ILE A 162 -0.87 -3.04 4.71
CA ILE A 162 -0.78 -3.78 5.99
C ILE A 162 0.65 -3.81 6.56
N ARG A 163 1.67 -3.83 5.72
CA ARG A 163 3.07 -3.71 6.15
C ARG A 163 3.35 -2.32 6.75
N ILE A 164 2.90 -1.25 6.06
CA ILE A 164 2.98 0.14 6.57
C ILE A 164 2.24 0.24 7.91
N TYR A 165 1.04 -0.30 8.00
CA TYR A 165 0.22 -0.28 9.21
C TYR A 165 0.98 -0.86 10.42
N ARG A 166 1.60 -2.04 10.26
CA ARG A 166 2.41 -2.65 11.32
C ARG A 166 3.62 -1.80 11.69
N GLY A 167 4.31 -1.24 10.72
CA GLY A 167 5.44 -0.37 10.99
C GLY A 167 5.07 0.88 11.78
N LEU A 168 3.91 1.48 11.50
CA LEU A 168 3.38 2.58 12.27
C LEU A 168 3.00 2.15 13.70
N MET A 169 2.49 0.92 13.86
CA MET A 169 2.22 0.35 15.19
C MET A 169 3.50 0.09 15.99
N ASP A 170 4.57 -0.36 15.33
CA ASP A 170 5.87 -0.58 15.98
C ASP A 170 6.48 0.74 16.49
N GLU A 171 6.19 1.86 15.81
CA GLU A 171 6.61 3.19 16.27
C GLU A 171 5.76 3.70 17.45
N ASP A 172 4.45 3.65 17.34
CA ASP A 172 3.50 4.04 18.40
C ASP A 172 2.08 3.50 18.16
N ALA A 173 1.79 2.35 18.74
CA ALA A 173 0.48 1.69 18.62
C ALA A 173 -0.66 2.40 19.37
N SER A 174 -0.35 3.42 20.21
CA SER A 174 -1.34 4.15 21.00
C SER A 174 -2.02 5.26 20.20
N ARG A 175 -1.42 5.70 19.09
CA ARG A 175 -1.97 6.75 18.23
C ARG A 175 -3.25 6.30 17.54
N LYS A 176 -4.11 7.27 17.23
CA LYS A 176 -5.37 7.00 16.52
C LYS A 176 -5.12 6.60 15.07
N GLU A 177 -5.83 5.58 14.60
CA GLU A 177 -5.75 5.13 13.20
C GLU A 177 -6.07 6.27 12.22
N SER A 178 -7.07 7.09 12.53
CA SER A 178 -7.50 8.23 11.69
C SER A 178 -6.41 9.28 11.43
N GLN A 179 -5.35 9.32 12.24
CA GLN A 179 -4.21 10.22 12.03
C GLN A 179 -3.31 9.77 10.88
N PHE A 180 -3.46 8.53 10.44
CA PHE A 180 -2.65 7.91 9.41
C PHE A 180 -3.39 7.68 8.08
N ASP A 181 -4.59 8.28 7.91
CA ASP A 181 -5.43 8.15 6.73
C ASP A 181 -4.67 8.47 5.43
N TYR A 182 -3.81 9.48 5.46
CA TYR A 182 -2.97 9.87 4.34
C TYR A 182 -1.99 8.76 3.89
N TYR A 183 -1.44 8.00 4.86
CA TYR A 183 -0.45 6.95 4.60
C TYR A 183 -1.09 5.63 4.20
N LEU A 184 -2.26 5.35 4.76
CA LEU A 184 -2.98 4.09 4.58
C LEU A 184 -3.99 4.15 3.43
N GLU A 185 -4.29 5.37 2.90
CA GLU A 185 -5.20 5.70 1.80
C GLU A 185 -6.65 5.27 2.03
N GLU A 186 -6.90 3.99 2.29
CA GLU A 186 -8.21 3.41 2.55
C GLU A 186 -8.13 2.39 3.69
N ALA A 187 -8.97 2.52 4.69
CA ALA A 187 -9.02 1.59 5.82
C ALA A 187 -9.27 0.13 5.39
N SER A 188 -9.99 -0.07 4.29
CA SER A 188 -10.27 -1.39 3.72
C SER A 188 -9.01 -2.15 3.32
N PHE A 189 -7.93 -1.47 2.92
CA PHE A 189 -6.69 -2.12 2.52
C PHE A 189 -6.01 -2.87 3.66
N ALA A 190 -6.12 -2.40 4.90
CA ALA A 190 -5.60 -3.13 6.06
C ALA A 190 -6.31 -4.49 6.22
N THR A 191 -7.64 -4.51 6.16
CA THR A 191 -8.44 -5.74 6.20
C THR A 191 -8.11 -6.68 5.03
N MET A 192 -8.04 -6.14 3.81
CA MET A 192 -7.72 -6.93 2.61
C MET A 192 -6.30 -7.47 2.66
N GLY A 193 -5.33 -6.69 3.14
CA GLY A 193 -3.94 -7.11 3.31
C GLY A 193 -3.83 -8.33 4.22
N LEU A 194 -4.53 -8.33 5.36
CA LEU A 194 -4.61 -9.47 6.26
C LEU A 194 -5.23 -10.71 5.60
N CYS A 195 -6.22 -10.53 4.72
CA CYS A 195 -6.77 -11.63 3.94
C CYS A 195 -5.73 -12.22 2.98
N TYR A 196 -5.02 -11.38 2.22
CA TYR A 196 -4.02 -11.83 1.26
C TYR A 196 -2.78 -12.45 1.89
N GLU A 197 -2.40 -12.04 3.09
CA GLU A 197 -1.32 -12.70 3.85
C GLU A 197 -1.67 -14.13 4.25
N LYS A 198 -2.92 -14.36 4.67
CA LYS A 198 -3.41 -15.69 5.06
C LYS A 198 -3.74 -16.57 3.85
N ASN A 199 -4.28 -15.98 2.79
CA ASN A 199 -4.62 -16.67 1.55
C ASN A 199 -4.19 -15.85 0.34
N PRO A 200 -3.02 -16.14 -0.27
CA PRO A 200 -2.54 -15.42 -1.46
C PRO A 200 -3.49 -15.50 -2.68
N ARG A 201 -4.42 -16.47 -2.71
CA ARG A 201 -5.43 -16.64 -3.76
C ARG A 201 -6.79 -16.07 -3.36
N PHE A 202 -6.85 -15.26 -2.32
CA PHE A 202 -8.09 -14.60 -1.89
C PHE A 202 -8.64 -13.71 -3.00
N SER A 203 -9.91 -13.89 -3.35
CA SER A 203 -10.57 -13.12 -4.42
C SER A 203 -11.06 -11.76 -3.93
N GLY A 204 -10.17 -10.92 -3.43
CA GLY A 204 -10.51 -9.64 -2.78
C GLY A 204 -11.32 -8.70 -3.65
N ALA A 205 -11.11 -8.68 -4.98
CA ALA A 205 -11.87 -7.84 -5.92
C ALA A 205 -13.39 -8.07 -5.82
N VAL A 206 -13.82 -9.28 -5.49
CA VAL A 206 -15.25 -9.63 -5.32
C VAL A 206 -15.88 -8.94 -4.12
N TYR A 207 -15.08 -8.68 -3.08
CA TYR A 207 -15.53 -8.12 -1.80
C TYR A 207 -15.22 -6.62 -1.65
N ASN A 208 -14.24 -6.12 -2.40
CA ASN A 208 -13.69 -4.79 -2.22
C ASN A 208 -14.73 -3.67 -2.27
N SER A 209 -15.72 -3.76 -3.16
CA SER A 209 -16.71 -2.71 -3.36
C SER A 209 -17.52 -2.38 -2.10
N PHE A 210 -17.93 -3.38 -1.34
CA PHE A 210 -18.69 -3.16 -0.14
C PHE A 210 -17.82 -3.04 1.11
N VAL A 211 -16.68 -3.72 1.18
CA VAL A 211 -15.73 -3.53 2.28
C VAL A 211 -15.24 -2.08 2.30
N ARG A 212 -14.79 -1.54 1.17
CA ARG A 212 -14.38 -0.15 1.02
C ARG A 212 -15.48 0.84 1.43
N ARG A 213 -16.74 0.54 1.08
CA ARG A 213 -17.87 1.41 1.38
C ARG A 213 -18.21 1.45 2.87
N LEU A 214 -17.99 0.35 3.59
CA LEU A 214 -18.40 0.16 4.97
C LEU A 214 -17.25 0.24 5.99
N THR A 215 -16.00 0.34 5.53
CA THR A 215 -14.84 0.48 6.40
C THR A 215 -14.32 1.91 6.33
N GLY A 216 -14.27 2.59 7.46
CA GLY A 216 -13.65 3.89 7.63
C GLY A 216 -12.48 3.81 8.61
N PHE A 217 -11.61 4.83 8.61
CA PHE A 217 -10.59 4.96 9.66
C PHE A 217 -11.22 5.27 11.00
N SER A 218 -10.76 4.57 12.02
CA SER A 218 -11.26 4.66 13.39
C SER A 218 -10.56 5.77 14.19
N ASP A 219 -11.25 6.37 15.14
CA ASP A 219 -10.67 7.26 16.15
C ASP A 219 -10.10 6.50 17.36
N GLU A 220 -10.16 5.17 17.33
CA GLU A 220 -9.51 4.30 18.30
C GLU A 220 -8.00 4.17 18.03
N SER A 221 -7.26 3.63 18.99
CA SER A 221 -5.83 3.36 18.82
C SER A 221 -5.58 2.34 17.71
N MET A 222 -4.42 2.44 17.05
CA MET A 222 -4.04 1.50 15.99
C MET A 222 -4.09 0.04 16.47
N ASN A 223 -3.75 -0.21 17.74
CA ASN A 223 -3.83 -1.55 18.32
C ASN A 223 -5.27 -2.07 18.44
N GLN A 224 -6.24 -1.20 18.75
CA GLN A 224 -7.66 -1.57 18.79
C GLN A 224 -8.23 -1.75 17.40
N SER A 225 -7.91 -0.82 16.49
CA SER A 225 -8.34 -0.89 15.09
C SER A 225 -7.79 -2.12 14.37
N MET A 226 -6.54 -2.54 14.65
CA MET A 226 -5.96 -3.77 14.10
C MET A 226 -6.80 -5.00 14.48
N LYS A 227 -7.26 -5.11 15.73
CA LYS A 227 -8.12 -6.22 16.15
C LYS A 227 -9.44 -6.27 15.38
N VAL A 228 -9.99 -5.09 15.04
CA VAL A 228 -11.20 -4.98 14.20
C VAL A 228 -10.90 -5.46 12.78
N HIS A 229 -9.77 -5.02 12.20
CA HIS A 229 -9.35 -5.48 10.87
C HIS A 229 -9.09 -6.98 10.83
N GLU A 230 -8.45 -7.55 11.86
CA GLU A 230 -8.23 -9.01 11.99
C GLU A 230 -9.54 -9.79 12.06
N LYS A 231 -10.51 -9.28 12.82
CA LYS A 231 -11.85 -9.88 12.91
C LYS A 231 -12.57 -9.85 11.56
N HIS A 232 -12.57 -8.69 10.89
CA HIS A 232 -13.18 -8.54 9.55
C HIS A 232 -12.49 -9.45 8.52
N ALA A 233 -11.16 -9.55 8.54
CA ALA A 233 -10.42 -10.44 7.66
C ALA A 233 -10.77 -11.92 7.90
N GLY A 234 -10.90 -12.34 9.16
CA GLY A 234 -11.36 -13.68 9.50
C GLY A 234 -12.76 -14.00 8.95
N MET A 235 -13.68 -13.05 9.08
CA MET A 235 -15.05 -13.21 8.55
C MET A 235 -15.08 -13.24 7.01
N LEU A 236 -14.25 -12.45 6.34
CA LEU A 236 -14.14 -12.44 4.89
C LEU A 236 -13.55 -13.75 4.34
N LEU A 237 -12.54 -14.30 5.00
CA LEU A 237 -11.94 -15.58 4.61
C LEU A 237 -12.92 -16.75 4.78
N ASP A 238 -13.66 -16.81 5.92
CA ASP A 238 -14.73 -17.81 6.09
C ASP A 238 -15.82 -17.67 5.04
N LEU A 239 -16.21 -16.44 4.71
CA LEU A 239 -17.18 -16.18 3.65
C LEU A 239 -16.66 -16.64 2.28
N ASP A 240 -15.39 -16.36 1.94
CA ASP A 240 -14.77 -16.72 0.66
C ASP A 240 -14.71 -18.24 0.48
N GLU A 241 -14.41 -18.99 1.53
CA GLU A 241 -14.42 -20.46 1.53
C GLU A 241 -15.82 -21.02 1.25
N ARG A 242 -16.86 -20.46 1.90
CA ARG A 242 -18.24 -20.88 1.66
C ARG A 242 -18.72 -20.56 0.25
N VAL A 243 -18.38 -19.38 -0.26
CA VAL A 243 -18.66 -18.98 -1.64
C VAL A 243 -17.95 -19.93 -2.61
N ALA A 244 -16.69 -20.28 -2.36
CA ALA A 244 -15.97 -21.25 -3.17
C ALA A 244 -16.68 -22.62 -3.20
N GLY A 245 -17.21 -23.09 -2.08
CA GLY A 245 -18.02 -24.30 -2.01
C GLY A 245 -19.28 -24.26 -2.89
N VAL A 246 -19.99 -23.11 -2.91
CA VAL A 246 -21.14 -22.91 -3.80
C VAL A 246 -20.71 -22.90 -5.27
N VAL A 247 -19.60 -22.22 -5.58
CA VAL A 247 -19.03 -22.19 -6.94
C VAL A 247 -18.67 -23.59 -7.43
N GLN A 248 -18.09 -24.43 -6.58
CA GLN A 248 -17.81 -25.84 -6.94
C GLN A 248 -19.10 -26.61 -7.28
N LYS A 249 -20.17 -26.44 -6.52
CA LYS A 249 -21.48 -27.04 -6.79
C LYS A 249 -22.06 -26.57 -8.14
N LEU A 250 -21.92 -25.29 -8.46
CA LEU A 250 -22.33 -24.73 -9.75
C LEU A 250 -21.50 -25.33 -10.90
N LYS A 251 -20.17 -25.41 -10.74
CA LYS A 251 -19.28 -26.04 -11.72
C LYS A 251 -19.65 -27.52 -11.97
N ALA A 252 -19.95 -28.29 -10.93
CA ALA A 252 -20.40 -29.66 -11.03
C ALA A 252 -21.71 -29.83 -11.81
N LYS A 253 -22.53 -28.77 -11.88
CA LYS A 253 -23.74 -28.70 -12.71
C LYS A 253 -23.52 -28.22 -14.14
N GLY A 254 -22.26 -28.04 -14.55
CA GLY A 254 -21.90 -27.62 -15.90
C GLY A 254 -21.84 -26.10 -16.11
N PHE A 255 -21.94 -25.28 -15.08
CA PHE A 255 -21.73 -23.84 -15.21
C PHE A 255 -20.23 -23.53 -15.38
N VAL A 256 -19.87 -22.93 -16.53
CA VAL A 256 -18.48 -22.53 -16.83
C VAL A 256 -18.44 -21.02 -17.03
N SER A 257 -17.97 -20.28 -16.02
CA SER A 257 -17.81 -18.83 -16.11
C SER A 257 -16.75 -18.37 -15.09
N PRO A 258 -15.85 -17.43 -15.44
CA PRO A 258 -14.93 -16.80 -14.51
C PRO A 258 -15.65 -15.94 -13.47
N TYR A 259 -16.89 -15.54 -13.73
CA TYR A 259 -17.68 -14.65 -12.88
C TYR A 259 -18.54 -15.37 -11.82
N LEU A 260 -18.47 -16.70 -11.69
CA LEU A 260 -19.32 -17.45 -10.75
C LEU A 260 -19.21 -16.94 -9.31
N LYS A 261 -18.01 -16.61 -8.86
CA LYS A 261 -17.79 -16.11 -7.50
C LYS A 261 -18.46 -14.74 -7.29
N SER A 262 -18.24 -13.82 -8.21
CA SER A 262 -18.88 -12.49 -8.20
C SER A 262 -20.40 -12.59 -8.29
N PHE A 263 -20.92 -13.52 -9.10
CA PHE A 263 -22.34 -13.80 -9.22
C PHE A 263 -22.95 -14.26 -7.89
N VAL A 264 -22.34 -15.25 -7.22
CA VAL A 264 -22.84 -15.75 -5.93
C VAL A 264 -22.86 -14.64 -4.88
N VAL A 265 -21.76 -13.88 -4.78
CA VAL A 265 -21.67 -12.78 -3.81
C VAL A 265 -22.69 -11.68 -4.12
N ALA A 266 -22.83 -11.26 -5.37
CA ALA A 266 -23.79 -10.23 -5.77
C ALA A 266 -25.24 -10.63 -5.48
N ARG A 267 -25.58 -11.91 -5.68
CA ARG A 267 -26.92 -12.43 -5.41
C ARG A 267 -27.23 -12.53 -3.91
N CYS A 268 -26.21 -12.75 -3.09
CA CYS A 268 -26.35 -12.83 -1.64
C CYS A 268 -26.24 -11.47 -0.94
N ASN A 269 -25.65 -10.47 -1.58
CA ASN A 269 -25.41 -9.15 -0.99
C ASN A 269 -26.69 -8.29 -1.01
N PRO A 270 -27.27 -7.95 0.16
CA PRO A 270 -28.49 -7.14 0.24
C PRO A 270 -28.22 -5.63 0.14
N LEU A 271 -26.98 -5.19 0.16
CA LEU A 271 -26.61 -3.78 0.37
C LEU A 271 -27.28 -2.80 -0.60
N ARG A 272 -27.51 -3.23 -1.87
CA ARG A 272 -28.18 -2.39 -2.89
C ARG A 272 -29.65 -2.09 -2.58
N PHE A 273 -30.28 -2.89 -1.71
CA PHE A 273 -31.70 -2.75 -1.35
C PHE A 273 -31.88 -2.10 0.02
N MET A 274 -30.80 -1.82 0.74
CA MET A 274 -30.84 -1.23 2.08
C MET A 274 -30.84 0.30 1.98
N LYS A 275 -31.73 0.94 2.74
CA LYS A 275 -31.82 2.41 2.80
C LYS A 275 -30.64 3.01 3.56
N GLU A 276 -30.23 2.35 4.64
CA GLU A 276 -29.09 2.73 5.46
C GLU A 276 -28.02 1.63 5.38
N PRO A 277 -26.74 1.99 5.21
CA PRO A 277 -25.67 1.01 5.19
C PRO A 277 -25.52 0.40 6.59
N PRO A 278 -25.47 -0.94 6.71
CA PRO A 278 -25.23 -1.62 7.97
C PRO A 278 -23.75 -1.54 8.34
N GLU A 279 -23.43 -1.96 9.56
CA GLU A 279 -22.04 -2.26 9.92
C GLU A 279 -21.51 -3.42 9.07
N LEU A 280 -20.19 -3.42 8.78
CA LEU A 280 -19.57 -4.45 7.93
C LEU A 280 -19.80 -5.86 8.48
N GLU A 281 -19.69 -6.05 9.79
CA GLU A 281 -19.90 -7.35 10.43
C GLU A 281 -21.29 -7.92 10.20
N ASP A 282 -22.30 -7.08 10.29
CA ASP A 282 -23.69 -7.51 10.14
C ASP A 282 -24.01 -7.82 8.68
N LEU A 283 -23.41 -7.06 7.75
CA LEU A 283 -23.48 -7.40 6.33
C LEU A 283 -22.84 -8.75 6.06
N LEU A 284 -21.61 -9.00 6.56
CA LEU A 284 -20.89 -10.25 6.35
C LEU A 284 -21.66 -11.46 6.93
N LYS A 285 -22.23 -11.33 8.13
CA LYS A 285 -23.11 -12.37 8.72
C LYS A 285 -24.33 -12.64 7.83
N THR A 286 -24.96 -11.58 7.32
CA THR A 286 -26.12 -11.68 6.44
C THR A 286 -25.80 -12.39 5.13
N ILE A 287 -24.69 -11.97 4.47
CA ILE A 287 -24.25 -12.60 3.22
C ILE A 287 -23.92 -14.07 3.47
N ARG A 288 -23.16 -14.38 4.53
CA ARG A 288 -22.82 -15.74 4.93
C ARG A 288 -24.06 -16.62 5.07
N GLY A 289 -25.07 -16.19 5.84
CA GLY A 289 -26.31 -16.94 6.02
C GLY A 289 -27.10 -17.15 4.71
N LYS A 290 -27.00 -16.23 3.74
CA LYS A 290 -27.59 -16.41 2.41
C LYS A 290 -26.78 -17.36 1.54
N VAL A 291 -25.45 -17.35 1.63
CA VAL A 291 -24.55 -18.28 0.92
C VAL A 291 -24.77 -19.71 1.41
N GLU A 292 -24.92 -19.93 2.72
CA GLU A 292 -25.22 -21.25 3.30
C GLU A 292 -26.54 -21.83 2.79
N ARG A 293 -27.53 -20.99 2.52
CA ARG A 293 -28.85 -21.36 1.99
C ARG A 293 -28.97 -21.23 0.48
N PHE A 294 -27.83 -21.05 -0.22
CA PHE A 294 -27.84 -20.81 -1.66
C PHE A 294 -28.30 -22.07 -2.42
N ASN A 295 -29.44 -21.95 -3.10
CA ASN A 295 -29.99 -23.06 -3.88
C ASN A 295 -29.46 -23.02 -5.31
N VAL A 296 -28.53 -23.93 -5.62
CA VAL A 296 -27.91 -24.07 -6.96
C VAL A 296 -28.89 -24.64 -8.01
N ASP A 297 -29.98 -25.32 -7.59
CA ASP A 297 -30.95 -25.92 -8.51
C ASP A 297 -31.84 -24.87 -9.19
N LYS A 298 -31.97 -23.70 -8.58
CA LYS A 298 -32.76 -22.57 -9.10
C LYS A 298 -31.98 -21.67 -10.05
N ILE A 299 -30.70 -21.98 -10.33
CA ILE A 299 -29.85 -21.14 -11.18
C ILE A 299 -29.91 -21.63 -12.62
N ARG A 300 -30.09 -20.69 -13.57
CA ARG A 300 -30.07 -20.92 -15.00
C ARG A 300 -28.84 -20.28 -15.62
N GLN A 301 -28.43 -20.76 -16.81
CA GLN A 301 -27.27 -20.23 -17.54
C GLN A 301 -27.41 -18.73 -17.83
N GLU A 302 -28.61 -18.29 -18.16
CA GLU A 302 -28.95 -16.89 -18.44
C GLU A 302 -28.85 -15.95 -17.22
N ASP A 303 -28.86 -16.50 -16.00
CA ASP A 303 -28.70 -15.73 -14.76
C ASP A 303 -27.24 -15.26 -14.55
N ILE A 304 -26.27 -15.93 -15.21
CA ILE A 304 -24.84 -15.64 -15.07
C ILE A 304 -24.42 -14.64 -16.15
N VAL A 305 -24.98 -13.46 -16.10
CA VAL A 305 -24.57 -12.33 -16.94
C VAL A 305 -23.38 -11.64 -16.27
N PRO A 306 -22.38 -11.12 -17.04
CA PRO A 306 -21.33 -10.29 -16.47
C PRO A 306 -21.94 -9.04 -15.81
N SER A 307 -22.22 -9.10 -14.51
CA SER A 307 -22.51 -7.90 -13.75
C SER A 307 -21.19 -7.14 -13.64
N GLY A 308 -21.12 -5.92 -14.16
CA GLY A 308 -19.94 -5.09 -14.39
C GLY A 308 -19.02 -4.85 -13.19
N GLY A 309 -18.39 -5.89 -12.74
CA GLY A 309 -17.26 -5.92 -11.81
C GLY A 309 -16.10 -6.60 -12.51
N ALA A 310 -14.90 -6.10 -12.33
CA ALA A 310 -13.67 -6.61 -12.92
C ALA A 310 -13.60 -8.13 -12.84
N ALA A 311 -13.16 -8.79 -13.93
CA ALA A 311 -12.76 -10.18 -13.92
C ALA A 311 -11.77 -10.39 -12.77
N ALA A 312 -11.92 -11.46 -12.01
CA ALA A 312 -10.87 -11.86 -11.08
C ALA A 312 -9.64 -12.20 -11.94
N ASP A 313 -8.59 -11.40 -11.81
CA ASP A 313 -7.27 -11.74 -12.37
C ASP A 313 -6.78 -12.98 -11.61
N ASP A 314 -7.06 -14.16 -12.18
CA ASP A 314 -6.41 -15.41 -11.85
C ASP A 314 -5.15 -15.50 -12.73
N ASP A 315 -4.00 -15.00 -12.23
CA ASP A 315 -2.65 -15.35 -12.67
C ASP A 315 -1.68 -15.31 -11.47
#